data_4d038b10899dce624ab80ef278b56908
#
_entry.id   4d038b10899dce624ab80ef278b56908
#
_cell.length_a   1.000
_cell.length_b   1.000
_cell.length_c   1.000
_cell.angle_alpha   90.00
_cell.angle_beta   90.00
_cell.angle_gamma   90.00
#
_symmetry.space_group_name_H-M   'P 1'
#
loop_
_entity.id
_entity.type
_entity.pdbx_description
1 polymer ?
#
loop_
_entity_poly.entity_id
_entity_poly.type
_entity_poly.pdbx_seq_one_letter_code
_entity_poly.pdbx_strand_id
1 'polypeptide(L)'
;DKKNKAFYEQLYKKSCNKNTATSPSAADSWNLFEKKYRTGQRTRKQFQRTLYRLVAAAAVLVLAITGTYYYLTQPNEEIITSPRPVSAVQLVLGNGNKIMLDDPQSSVEALKNNAALFAEKQEIDYATAEKETTEIDEIYHTIIVPKYGEYTVRLSDNTTVKLNSESTLTYPVQFKGKERKIRLTGEAYLEVTPDTARRFVVETAGTTVTVLGTTFNVNASAPDGNVATTLVNGKVEIGNGLSTTIIAPGQQAITTPGNSRIEVKKVDTHVVTACGRDMFYFEEKPLLATLQE
;
A
#
# COMPACT_ATOMS: atom_id res chain seq x y z
N ASP A 1 0.44 -4.52 74.61
CA ASP A 1 1.86 -4.23 74.79
C ASP A 1 2.21 -4.22 76.30
N LYS A 2 3.13 -5.11 76.72
CA LYS A 2 3.52 -5.32 78.14
C LYS A 2 4.05 -4.02 78.81
N LYS A 3 4.68 -3.12 78.06
CA LYS A 3 5.20 -1.86 78.55
C LYS A 3 4.09 -0.88 78.99
N ASN A 4 3.05 -0.83 78.20
CA ASN A 4 1.90 0.05 78.53
C ASN A 4 1.11 -0.44 79.74
N LYS A 5 1.00 -1.79 79.89
CA LYS A 5 0.36 -2.36 81.09
C LYS A 5 1.08 -1.96 82.38
N ALA A 6 2.42 -2.14 82.37
CA ALA A 6 3.23 -1.78 83.55
C ALA A 6 3.16 -0.28 83.87
N PHE A 7 3.15 0.60 82.88
CA PHE A 7 2.99 2.04 83.07
C PHE A 7 1.63 2.42 83.68
N TYR A 8 0.56 1.83 83.20
CA TYR A 8 -0.77 2.10 83.72
C TYR A 8 -0.98 1.48 85.11
N GLU A 9 -0.38 0.34 85.42
CA GLU A 9 -0.37 -0.22 86.76
C GLU A 9 0.37 0.66 87.74
N GLN A 10 1.50 1.31 87.36
CA GLN A 10 2.21 2.30 88.21
C GLN A 10 1.38 3.56 88.44
N LEU A 11 0.74 4.11 87.40
CA LEU A 11 -0.15 5.28 87.53
C LEU A 11 -1.34 4.97 88.43
N TYR A 12 -1.92 3.79 88.32
CA TYR A 12 -3.03 3.36 89.16
C TYR A 12 -2.62 3.25 90.64
N LYS A 13 -1.49 2.62 90.94
CA LYS A 13 -0.93 2.53 92.29
C LYS A 13 -0.66 3.94 92.94
N LYS A 14 -0.21 4.86 92.08
CA LYS A 14 0.06 6.24 92.52
C LYS A 14 -1.23 7.06 92.79
N SER A 15 -2.30 6.77 92.10
CA SER A 15 -3.59 7.38 92.18
C SER A 15 -4.40 6.86 93.40
N CYS A 16 -4.31 5.57 93.70
CA CYS A 16 -5.05 4.96 94.83
C CYS A 16 -4.49 5.24 96.21
N ASN A 17 -3.40 5.96 96.35
CA ASN A 17 -2.81 6.31 97.64
C ASN A 17 -3.43 7.59 98.24
N LYS A 18 -4.55 8.07 97.73
CA LYS A 18 -5.37 9.20 98.36
C LYS A 18 -6.79 8.68 98.62
N ASN A 19 -7.06 8.49 99.93
CA ASN A 19 -8.32 8.19 100.60
C ASN A 19 -9.59 8.59 99.81
N THR A 20 -10.35 7.61 99.29
CA THR A 20 -11.81 7.65 99.21
C THR A 20 -12.35 6.24 98.87
N ALA A 21 -13.34 5.80 99.59
CA ALA A 21 -13.88 4.44 99.73
C ALA A 21 -14.76 3.93 98.53
N THR A 22 -14.51 4.35 97.32
CA THR A 22 -15.33 3.93 96.17
C THR A 22 -14.55 3.91 94.85
N SER A 23 -13.30 3.54 94.85
CA SER A 23 -12.58 3.36 93.59
C SER A 23 -12.77 1.95 93.04
N PRO A 24 -13.08 1.76 91.73
CA PRO A 24 -13.20 0.45 91.08
C PRO A 24 -11.90 -0.32 91.27
N SER A 25 -12.00 -1.65 91.33
CA SER A 25 -10.84 -2.52 91.49
C SER A 25 -9.86 -2.33 90.25
N ALA A 26 -8.56 -2.54 90.52
CA ALA A 26 -7.54 -2.44 89.47
C ALA A 26 -7.85 -3.35 88.23
N ALA A 27 -8.47 -4.51 88.53
CA ALA A 27 -8.91 -5.47 87.50
C ALA A 27 -10.06 -4.90 86.66
N ASP A 28 -11.04 -4.24 87.28
CA ASP A 28 -12.17 -3.66 86.57
C ASP A 28 -11.72 -2.49 85.67
N SER A 29 -10.85 -1.63 86.19
CA SER A 29 -10.27 -0.52 85.42
C SER A 29 -9.42 -1.03 84.20
N TRP A 30 -8.69 -2.14 84.39
CA TRP A 30 -7.95 -2.75 83.34
C TRP A 30 -8.87 -3.37 82.27
N ASN A 31 -9.91 -4.03 82.67
CA ASN A 31 -10.89 -4.59 81.77
C ASN A 31 -11.60 -3.53 80.91
N LEU A 32 -11.95 -2.38 81.55
CA LEU A 32 -12.55 -1.26 80.82
C LEU A 32 -11.56 -0.65 79.81
N PHE A 33 -10.27 -0.53 80.20
CA PHE A 33 -9.22 -0.03 79.33
C PHE A 33 -8.98 -0.99 78.14
N GLU A 34 -8.83 -2.29 78.38
CA GLU A 34 -8.65 -3.30 77.34
C GLU A 34 -9.81 -3.33 76.37
N LYS A 35 -11.06 -3.25 76.85
CA LYS A 35 -12.25 -3.17 76.02
C LYS A 35 -12.24 -1.92 75.15
N LYS A 36 -11.88 -0.76 75.71
CA LYS A 36 -11.80 0.52 74.97
C LYS A 36 -10.67 0.49 73.92
N TYR A 37 -9.50 -0.06 74.28
CA TYR A 37 -8.35 -0.14 73.41
C TYR A 37 -8.57 -1.14 72.27
N ARG A 38 -9.13 -2.31 72.51
CA ARG A 38 -9.50 -3.27 71.49
C ARG A 38 -10.56 -2.76 70.51
N THR A 39 -11.52 -1.97 71.01
CA THR A 39 -12.56 -1.36 70.16
C THR A 39 -11.95 -0.29 69.27
N GLY A 40 -11.03 0.53 69.76
CA GLY A 40 -10.34 1.54 68.97
C GLY A 40 -9.45 0.98 67.87
N GLN A 41 -8.78 -0.17 68.13
CA GLN A 41 -7.99 -0.82 67.08
C GLN A 41 -8.85 -1.48 66.01
N ARG A 42 -10.00 -2.07 66.34
CA ARG A 42 -10.93 -2.64 65.35
C ARG A 42 -11.49 -1.57 64.45
N THR A 43 -11.89 -0.43 64.95
CA THR A 43 -12.44 0.66 64.14
C THR A 43 -11.38 1.24 63.21
N ARG A 44 -10.12 1.37 63.68
CA ARG A 44 -9.01 1.85 62.84
C ARG A 44 -8.68 0.91 61.71
N LYS A 45 -8.65 -0.42 61.94
CA LYS A 45 -8.44 -1.44 60.88
C LYS A 45 -9.61 -1.50 59.91
N GLN A 46 -10.85 -1.36 60.38
CA GLN A 46 -12.01 -1.28 59.52
C GLN A 46 -11.98 -0.03 58.64
N PHE A 47 -11.67 1.13 59.23
CA PHE A 47 -11.54 2.37 58.47
C PHE A 47 -10.45 2.33 57.44
N GLN A 48 -9.28 1.75 57.74
CA GLN A 48 -8.22 1.55 56.77
C GLN A 48 -8.68 0.63 55.61
N ARG A 49 -9.36 -0.47 55.91
CA ARG A 49 -9.88 -1.37 54.87
C ARG A 49 -10.92 -0.68 53.98
N THR A 50 -11.77 0.15 54.54
CA THR A 50 -12.77 0.91 53.77
C THR A 50 -12.07 1.98 52.92
N LEU A 51 -11.06 2.66 53.47
CA LEU A 51 -10.28 3.65 52.75
C LEU A 51 -9.54 3.01 51.54
N TYR A 52 -8.89 1.85 51.74
CA TYR A 52 -8.25 1.12 50.63
C TYR A 52 -9.26 0.68 49.55
N ARG A 53 -10.47 0.27 49.94
CA ARG A 53 -11.52 -0.05 48.98
C ARG A 53 -12.00 1.15 48.16
N LEU A 54 -12.13 2.30 48.81
CA LEU A 54 -12.50 3.54 48.14
C LEU A 54 -11.41 4.04 47.20
N VAL A 55 -10.15 3.98 47.61
CA VAL A 55 -9.01 4.34 46.77
C VAL A 55 -8.89 3.39 45.56
N ALA A 56 -9.07 2.09 45.77
CA ALA A 56 -9.08 1.12 44.68
C ALA A 56 -10.24 1.37 43.71
N ALA A 57 -11.44 1.64 44.19
CA ALA A 57 -12.58 1.99 43.35
C ALA A 57 -12.35 3.29 42.56
N ALA A 58 -11.78 4.31 43.19
CA ALA A 58 -11.42 5.56 42.52
C ALA A 58 -10.35 5.33 41.42
N ALA A 59 -9.35 4.50 41.70
CA ALA A 59 -8.32 4.16 40.69
C ALA A 59 -8.92 3.46 39.47
N VAL A 60 -9.85 2.52 39.68
CA VAL A 60 -10.56 1.83 38.57
C VAL A 60 -11.41 2.83 37.77
N LEU A 61 -12.09 3.76 38.43
CA LEU A 61 -12.87 4.80 37.74
C LEU A 61 -11.97 5.72 36.91
N VAL A 62 -10.83 6.14 37.46
CA VAL A 62 -9.86 6.96 36.72
C VAL A 62 -9.34 6.19 35.46
N LEU A 63 -8.99 4.92 35.61
CA LEU A 63 -8.56 4.09 34.48
C LEU A 63 -9.68 3.89 33.45
N ALA A 64 -10.92 3.71 33.90
CA ALA A 64 -12.07 3.61 33.01
C ALA A 64 -12.31 4.93 32.24
N ILE A 65 -12.27 6.07 32.95
CA ILE A 65 -12.45 7.39 32.31
C ILE A 65 -11.32 7.69 31.34
N THR A 66 -10.07 7.48 31.76
CA THR A 66 -8.91 7.71 30.88
C THR A 66 -8.88 6.75 29.69
N GLY A 67 -9.23 5.50 29.90
CA GLY A 67 -9.34 4.50 28.83
C GLY A 67 -10.46 4.85 27.85
N THR A 68 -11.63 5.25 28.34
CA THR A 68 -12.74 5.70 27.50
C THR A 68 -12.40 6.99 26.77
N TYR A 69 -11.78 7.95 27.45
CA TYR A 69 -11.29 9.18 26.82
C TYR A 69 -10.27 8.90 25.72
N TYR A 70 -9.29 8.02 25.99
CA TYR A 70 -8.31 7.61 25.00
C TYR A 70 -8.96 6.89 23.81
N TYR A 71 -9.95 6.03 24.06
CA TYR A 71 -10.68 5.34 23.01
C TYR A 71 -11.53 6.29 22.13
N LEU A 72 -12.18 7.27 22.76
CA LEU A 72 -13.01 8.27 22.07
C LEU A 72 -12.19 9.37 21.38
N THR A 73 -10.97 9.63 21.85
CA THR A 73 -10.08 10.65 21.27
C THR A 73 -9.01 10.05 20.34
N GLN A 74 -8.97 8.72 20.18
CA GLN A 74 -8.21 8.19 19.05
C GLN A 74 -8.82 8.83 17.80
N PRO A 75 -8.04 9.61 17.04
CA PRO A 75 -8.50 9.98 15.73
C PRO A 75 -8.84 8.64 15.06
N ASN A 76 -10.10 8.44 14.73
CA ASN A 76 -10.40 7.48 13.67
C ASN A 76 -9.41 7.87 12.59
N GLU A 77 -8.40 7.04 12.34
CA GLU A 77 -7.76 7.05 11.06
C GLU A 77 -8.94 6.79 10.10
N GLU A 78 -9.62 7.86 9.72
CA GLU A 78 -10.29 7.84 8.44
C GLU A 78 -9.17 7.40 7.53
N ILE A 79 -9.21 6.11 7.15
CA ILE A 79 -8.56 5.68 5.94
C ILE A 79 -9.08 6.71 4.97
N ILE A 80 -8.26 7.72 4.66
CA ILE A 80 -8.52 8.66 3.57
C ILE A 80 -8.49 7.73 2.37
N THR A 81 -9.60 7.04 2.15
CA THR A 81 -10.01 6.65 0.83
C THR A 81 -10.29 7.99 0.16
N SER A 82 -9.21 8.68 -0.23
CA SER A 82 -9.32 9.67 -1.25
C SER A 82 -10.18 8.96 -2.30
N PRO A 83 -11.36 9.50 -2.69
CA PRO A 83 -12.06 8.94 -3.81
C PRO A 83 -11.03 9.04 -4.94
N ARG A 84 -10.36 7.93 -5.24
CA ARG A 84 -9.63 7.84 -6.50
C ARG A 84 -10.68 8.24 -7.51
N PRO A 85 -10.48 9.29 -8.29
CA PRO A 85 -11.33 9.49 -9.43
C PRO A 85 -11.15 8.19 -10.22
N VAL A 86 -12.12 7.29 -10.13
CA VAL A 86 -12.12 6.01 -10.83
C VAL A 86 -12.43 6.38 -12.27
N SER A 87 -11.45 6.93 -12.95
CA SER A 87 -11.43 6.94 -14.39
C SER A 87 -11.12 5.50 -14.76
N ALA A 88 -12.16 4.76 -15.11
CA ALA A 88 -12.03 3.35 -15.48
C ALA A 88 -11.06 3.18 -16.66
N VAL A 89 -10.28 2.12 -16.66
CA VAL A 89 -9.50 1.73 -17.83
C VAL A 89 -10.45 1.50 -18.99
N GLN A 90 -10.19 2.14 -20.13
CA GLN A 90 -11.07 2.09 -21.30
C GLN A 90 -10.43 1.22 -22.39
N LEU A 91 -11.20 0.28 -22.91
CA LEU A 91 -10.88 -0.43 -24.15
C LEU A 91 -11.71 0.14 -25.29
N VAL A 92 -11.06 0.67 -26.30
CA VAL A 92 -11.70 1.11 -27.56
C VAL A 92 -11.49 0.01 -28.60
N LEU A 93 -12.58 -0.58 -29.04
CA LEU A 93 -12.57 -1.63 -30.07
C LEU A 93 -12.38 -1.03 -31.46
N GLY A 94 -12.00 -1.88 -32.44
CA GLY A 94 -11.78 -1.47 -33.82
C GLY A 94 -13.01 -0.84 -34.51
N ASN A 95 -14.21 -1.13 -34.01
CA ASN A 95 -15.47 -0.51 -34.46
C ASN A 95 -15.79 0.84 -33.76
N GLY A 96 -14.90 1.31 -32.88
CA GLY A 96 -15.06 2.55 -32.13
C GLY A 96 -15.86 2.43 -30.80
N ASN A 97 -16.41 1.25 -30.50
CA ASN A 97 -17.12 1.04 -29.23
C ASN A 97 -16.12 1.09 -28.06
N LYS A 98 -16.58 1.71 -26.95
CA LYS A 98 -15.78 1.83 -25.72
C LYS A 98 -16.33 0.93 -24.64
N ILE A 99 -15.46 0.19 -24.00
CA ILE A 99 -15.75 -0.72 -22.89
C ILE A 99 -14.97 -0.24 -21.66
N MET A 100 -15.63 -0.10 -20.51
CA MET A 100 -14.98 0.17 -19.24
C MET A 100 -14.55 -1.16 -18.60
N LEU A 101 -13.26 -1.35 -18.37
CA LEU A 101 -12.71 -2.63 -17.94
C LEU A 101 -12.78 -2.85 -16.42
N ASP A 102 -13.07 -1.80 -15.65
CA ASP A 102 -13.19 -1.89 -14.19
C ASP A 102 -14.55 -2.45 -13.72
N ASP A 103 -15.52 -2.58 -14.63
CA ASP A 103 -16.81 -3.21 -14.34
C ASP A 103 -16.84 -4.63 -14.89
N PRO A 104 -16.79 -5.66 -13.99
CA PRO A 104 -16.76 -7.07 -14.43
C PRO A 104 -18.00 -7.50 -15.23
N GLN A 105 -19.16 -6.85 -15.03
CA GLN A 105 -20.39 -7.23 -15.72
C GLN A 105 -20.47 -6.63 -17.13
N SER A 106 -20.10 -5.37 -17.29
CA SER A 106 -20.09 -4.70 -18.61
C SER A 106 -19.00 -5.24 -19.49
N SER A 107 -17.84 -5.61 -18.93
CA SER A 107 -16.72 -6.19 -19.68
C SER A 107 -17.03 -7.58 -20.22
N VAL A 108 -17.62 -8.48 -19.44
CA VAL A 108 -17.94 -9.85 -19.88
C VAL A 108 -18.96 -9.89 -21.01
N GLU A 109 -19.98 -9.05 -20.99
CA GLU A 109 -21.07 -9.03 -22.00
C GLU A 109 -20.59 -8.41 -23.33
N ALA A 110 -19.81 -7.34 -23.25
CA ALA A 110 -19.23 -6.68 -24.43
C ALA A 110 -18.11 -7.54 -25.09
N LEU A 111 -17.40 -8.33 -24.30
CA LEU A 111 -16.33 -9.21 -24.78
C LEU A 111 -16.85 -10.51 -25.39
N LYS A 112 -17.97 -11.06 -24.92
CA LYS A 112 -18.63 -12.24 -25.51
C LYS A 112 -19.03 -12.05 -26.97
N ASN A 113 -19.34 -10.83 -27.37
CA ASN A 113 -19.78 -10.51 -28.73
C ASN A 113 -18.65 -10.15 -29.70
N ASN A 114 -17.39 -10.04 -29.22
CA ASN A 114 -16.23 -9.62 -30.01
C ASN A 114 -15.05 -10.59 -29.85
N ALA A 115 -15.27 -11.89 -30.15
CA ALA A 115 -14.25 -12.95 -30.22
C ALA A 115 -13.04 -12.73 -29.30
N ALA A 116 -13.01 -13.51 -28.23
CA ALA A 116 -11.84 -13.86 -27.46
C ALA A 116 -11.24 -12.80 -26.54
N LEU A 117 -11.94 -12.47 -25.49
CA LEU A 117 -11.34 -11.68 -24.42
C LEU A 117 -11.76 -12.24 -23.06
N PHE A 118 -10.81 -12.70 -22.29
CA PHE A 118 -10.98 -12.95 -20.86
C PHE A 118 -10.37 -11.77 -20.12
N ALA A 119 -11.21 -10.97 -19.45
CA ALA A 119 -10.74 -9.98 -18.51
C ALA A 119 -10.88 -10.56 -17.09
N GLU A 120 -9.77 -10.90 -16.46
CA GLU A 120 -9.71 -11.26 -15.06
C GLU A 120 -8.76 -10.30 -14.35
N LYS A 121 -9.24 -9.59 -13.33
CA LYS A 121 -8.41 -8.79 -12.41
C LYS A 121 -7.35 -7.88 -13.06
N GLN A 122 -7.74 -6.92 -13.88
CA GLN A 122 -6.83 -5.95 -14.52
C GLN A 122 -5.92 -6.54 -15.61
N GLU A 123 -6.29 -7.67 -16.21
CA GLU A 123 -5.57 -8.28 -17.33
C GLU A 123 -6.55 -8.64 -18.45
N ILE A 124 -6.18 -8.32 -19.71
CA ILE A 124 -6.83 -8.83 -20.91
C ILE A 124 -5.91 -9.80 -21.61
N ASP A 125 -6.42 -10.98 -21.96
CA ASP A 125 -5.70 -12.02 -22.67
C ASP A 125 -6.24 -12.22 -24.09
N TYR A 126 -5.42 -11.90 -25.11
CA TYR A 126 -5.70 -12.16 -26.54
C TYR A 126 -5.06 -13.45 -27.04
N ALA A 127 -4.22 -14.10 -26.25
CA ALA A 127 -3.52 -15.31 -26.69
C ALA A 127 -4.46 -16.51 -26.82
N THR A 128 -5.57 -16.51 -26.08
CA THR A 128 -6.58 -17.57 -26.08
C THR A 128 -7.69 -17.34 -27.12
N ALA A 129 -7.63 -16.22 -27.86
CA ALA A 129 -8.60 -15.90 -28.90
C ALA A 129 -8.64 -16.96 -30.01
N GLU A 130 -9.83 -17.50 -30.29
CA GLU A 130 -10.01 -18.38 -31.42
C GLU A 130 -9.64 -17.66 -32.75
N LYS A 131 -8.83 -18.33 -33.58
CA LYS A 131 -8.26 -17.79 -34.83
C LYS A 131 -9.29 -17.75 -35.96
N GLU A 132 -10.47 -17.19 -35.71
CA GLU A 132 -11.47 -17.06 -36.78
C GLU A 132 -11.57 -15.63 -37.28
N THR A 133 -10.67 -15.20 -38.12
CA THR A 133 -10.98 -14.10 -39.03
C THR A 133 -10.29 -14.35 -40.40
N THR A 134 -11.12 -14.63 -41.37
CA THR A 134 -10.77 -14.66 -42.81
C THR A 134 -10.62 -13.25 -43.39
N GLU A 135 -10.79 -12.20 -42.59
CA GLU A 135 -10.66 -10.81 -43.03
C GLU A 135 -9.20 -10.41 -43.22
N ILE A 136 -8.92 -9.74 -44.34
CA ILE A 136 -7.59 -9.32 -44.78
C ILE A 136 -7.05 -8.17 -43.92
N ASP A 137 -7.95 -7.37 -43.32
CA ASP A 137 -7.59 -6.17 -42.57
C ASP A 137 -7.27 -6.50 -41.11
N GLU A 138 -6.25 -5.82 -40.57
CA GLU A 138 -5.91 -5.88 -39.17
C GLU A 138 -6.89 -5.00 -38.38
N ILE A 139 -7.59 -5.61 -37.41
CA ILE A 139 -8.45 -4.89 -36.48
C ILE A 139 -7.57 -4.41 -35.31
N TYR A 140 -7.59 -3.11 -35.06
CA TYR A 140 -6.83 -2.50 -33.96
C TYR A 140 -7.74 -2.20 -32.76
N HIS A 141 -7.23 -2.51 -31.59
CA HIS A 141 -7.82 -2.07 -30.33
C HIS A 141 -6.91 -1.06 -29.63
N THR A 142 -7.50 -0.21 -28.78
CA THR A 142 -6.75 0.78 -28.01
C THR A 142 -7.14 0.67 -26.54
N ILE A 143 -6.15 0.51 -25.65
CA ILE A 143 -6.34 0.61 -24.20
C ILE A 143 -5.87 1.97 -23.75
N ILE A 144 -6.69 2.63 -22.93
CA ILE A 144 -6.40 3.93 -22.33
C ILE A 144 -6.43 3.74 -20.81
N VAL A 145 -5.27 3.90 -20.20
CA VAL A 145 -5.08 3.83 -18.75
C VAL A 145 -5.17 5.23 -18.17
N PRO A 146 -6.09 5.48 -17.23
CA PRO A 146 -6.26 6.79 -16.61
C PRO A 146 -5.16 7.09 -15.61
N LYS A 147 -5.16 8.31 -15.08
CA LYS A 147 -4.28 8.71 -13.98
C LYS A 147 -4.49 7.81 -12.76
N TYR A 148 -3.40 7.35 -12.14
CA TYR A 148 -3.37 6.41 -11.02
C TYR A 148 -3.85 4.98 -11.35
N GLY A 149 -4.07 4.66 -12.62
CA GLY A 149 -4.39 3.30 -13.09
C GLY A 149 -3.14 2.57 -13.56
N GLU A 150 -3.22 1.25 -13.57
CA GLU A 150 -2.28 0.33 -14.21
C GLU A 150 -3.07 -0.75 -14.91
N TYR A 151 -2.56 -1.29 -15.99
CA TYR A 151 -3.26 -2.37 -16.71
C TYR A 151 -2.31 -3.30 -17.43
N THR A 152 -2.58 -4.60 -17.38
CA THR A 152 -1.80 -5.61 -18.08
C THR A 152 -2.55 -6.14 -19.29
N VAL A 153 -1.85 -6.27 -20.42
CA VAL A 153 -2.38 -6.83 -21.68
C VAL A 153 -1.48 -7.97 -22.11
N ARG A 154 -2.06 -9.12 -22.37
CA ARG A 154 -1.40 -10.22 -23.07
C ARG A 154 -1.84 -10.21 -24.54
N LEU A 155 -0.90 -9.93 -25.44
CA LEU A 155 -1.13 -9.86 -26.87
C LEU A 155 -1.25 -11.26 -27.50
N SER A 156 -1.75 -11.32 -28.73
CA SER A 156 -1.99 -12.58 -29.47
C SER A 156 -0.73 -13.42 -29.74
N ASP A 157 0.46 -12.86 -29.58
CA ASP A 157 1.76 -13.55 -29.66
C ASP A 157 2.31 -13.96 -28.29
N ASN A 158 1.50 -13.89 -27.22
CA ASN A 158 1.87 -14.09 -25.80
C ASN A 158 2.82 -13.03 -25.23
N THR A 159 3.05 -11.91 -25.92
CA THR A 159 3.77 -10.78 -25.36
C THR A 159 2.95 -10.14 -24.25
N THR A 160 3.56 -9.91 -23.06
CA THR A 160 2.92 -9.20 -21.95
C THR A 160 3.35 -7.75 -21.96
N VAL A 161 2.38 -6.84 -21.88
CA VAL A 161 2.58 -5.40 -21.80
C VAL A 161 1.90 -4.88 -20.54
N LYS A 162 2.68 -4.39 -19.57
CA LYS A 162 2.18 -3.71 -18.37
C LYS A 162 2.21 -2.20 -18.62
N LEU A 163 1.04 -1.60 -18.66
CA LEU A 163 0.84 -0.17 -18.89
C LEU A 163 0.79 0.57 -17.56
N ASN A 164 1.56 1.63 -17.44
CA ASN A 164 1.53 2.52 -16.32
C ASN A 164 0.44 3.61 -16.47
N SER A 165 0.23 4.40 -15.44
CA SER A 165 -0.66 5.55 -15.38
C SER A 165 -0.51 6.47 -16.60
N GLU A 166 -1.63 7.02 -17.08
CA GLU A 166 -1.70 7.96 -18.21
C GLU A 166 -1.11 7.41 -19.53
N SER A 167 -1.18 6.10 -19.71
CA SER A 167 -0.64 5.40 -20.90
C SER A 167 -1.75 4.98 -21.86
N THR A 168 -1.41 4.98 -23.14
CA THR A 168 -2.29 4.51 -24.21
C THR A 168 -1.53 3.52 -25.09
N LEU A 169 -2.11 2.34 -25.29
CA LEU A 169 -1.57 1.30 -26.15
C LEU A 169 -2.55 0.99 -27.28
N THR A 170 -2.08 1.10 -28.53
CA THR A 170 -2.82 0.66 -29.71
C THR A 170 -2.11 -0.55 -30.33
N TYR A 171 -2.83 -1.63 -30.55
CA TYR A 171 -2.30 -2.90 -31.02
C TYR A 171 -3.32 -3.66 -31.88
N PRO A 172 -2.87 -4.50 -32.81
CA PRO A 172 -3.77 -5.35 -33.60
C PRO A 172 -4.26 -6.53 -32.73
N VAL A 173 -5.52 -6.91 -32.89
CA VAL A 173 -6.10 -8.09 -32.22
C VAL A 173 -5.29 -9.36 -32.55
N GLN A 174 -4.79 -9.44 -33.79
CA GLN A 174 -3.89 -10.51 -34.26
C GLN A 174 -2.77 -9.94 -35.13
N PHE A 175 -1.53 -10.33 -34.88
CA PHE A 175 -0.39 -9.98 -35.74
C PHE A 175 -0.39 -10.82 -37.03
N LYS A 176 -0.87 -10.25 -38.13
CA LYS A 176 -0.93 -10.91 -39.44
C LYS A 176 0.27 -10.56 -40.34
N GLY A 177 0.93 -9.43 -40.09
CA GLY A 177 2.01 -8.88 -40.89
C GLY A 177 3.37 -9.57 -40.67
N LYS A 178 4.39 -9.09 -41.42
CA LYS A 178 5.80 -9.49 -41.27
C LYS A 178 6.44 -8.94 -40.00
N GLU A 179 5.79 -7.99 -39.36
CA GLU A 179 6.21 -7.37 -38.13
C GLU A 179 5.06 -7.41 -37.10
N ARG A 180 5.41 -7.47 -35.81
CA ARG A 180 4.48 -7.35 -34.70
C ARG A 180 4.55 -5.91 -34.22
N LYS A 181 3.64 -5.06 -34.66
CA LYS A 181 3.72 -3.61 -34.44
C LYS A 181 2.66 -3.14 -33.46
N ILE A 182 3.08 -2.32 -32.48
CA ILE A 182 2.21 -1.62 -31.53
C ILE A 182 2.58 -0.13 -31.46
N ARG A 183 1.66 0.70 -30.99
CA ARG A 183 1.90 2.12 -30.69
C ARG A 183 1.69 2.38 -29.21
N LEU A 184 2.62 3.11 -28.62
CA LEU A 184 2.63 3.44 -27.21
C LEU A 184 2.76 4.96 -27.00
N THR A 185 1.91 5.49 -26.12
CA THR A 185 2.07 6.80 -25.51
C THR A 185 2.06 6.57 -23.99
N GLY A 186 2.87 7.28 -23.23
CA GLY A 186 3.01 7.02 -21.80
C GLY A 186 4.14 6.03 -21.51
N GLU A 187 3.96 5.16 -20.53
CA GLU A 187 4.98 4.22 -20.07
C GLU A 187 4.47 2.79 -20.07
N ALA A 188 5.32 1.87 -20.55
CA ALA A 188 5.02 0.45 -20.52
C ALA A 188 6.28 -0.39 -20.25
N TYR A 189 6.09 -1.45 -19.46
CA TYR A 189 7.03 -2.54 -19.29
C TYR A 189 6.61 -3.71 -20.17
N LEU A 190 7.53 -4.20 -21.02
CA LEU A 190 7.23 -5.20 -22.03
C LEU A 190 8.09 -6.46 -21.82
N GLU A 191 7.42 -7.60 -21.83
CA GLU A 191 8.03 -8.93 -21.89
C GLU A 191 7.67 -9.55 -23.23
N VAL A 192 8.51 -9.32 -24.24
CA VAL A 192 8.23 -9.73 -25.63
C VAL A 192 8.59 -11.17 -25.83
N THR A 193 7.63 -11.95 -26.33
CA THR A 193 7.82 -13.36 -26.71
C THR A 193 8.86 -13.48 -27.83
N PRO A 194 9.88 -14.35 -27.71
CA PRO A 194 10.88 -14.57 -28.71
C PRO A 194 10.29 -15.05 -30.04
N ASP A 195 10.55 -14.30 -31.09
CA ASP A 195 10.23 -14.68 -32.49
C ASP A 195 11.30 -14.09 -33.41
N THR A 196 12.18 -14.94 -33.96
CA THR A 196 13.27 -14.52 -34.83
C THR A 196 12.82 -14.23 -36.25
N ALA A 197 11.64 -14.71 -36.63
CA ALA A 197 11.09 -14.51 -37.96
C ALA A 197 10.36 -13.17 -38.12
N ARG A 198 9.76 -12.67 -37.03
CA ARG A 198 8.96 -11.44 -37.04
C ARG A 198 9.44 -10.50 -35.92
N ARG A 199 9.95 -9.34 -36.32
CA ARG A 199 10.37 -8.30 -35.36
C ARG A 199 9.16 -7.77 -34.62
N PHE A 200 9.37 -7.44 -33.33
CA PHE A 200 8.41 -6.69 -32.54
C PHE A 200 8.82 -5.22 -32.54
N VAL A 201 7.89 -4.36 -32.89
CA VAL A 201 8.15 -2.92 -33.07
C VAL A 201 7.23 -2.10 -32.20
N VAL A 202 7.80 -1.29 -31.32
CA VAL A 202 7.07 -0.29 -30.54
C VAL A 202 7.29 1.08 -31.16
N GLU A 203 6.23 1.68 -31.66
CA GLU A 203 6.22 3.06 -32.14
C GLU A 203 5.78 4.00 -31.02
N THR A 204 6.56 5.03 -30.80
CA THR A 204 6.21 6.16 -29.89
C THR A 204 6.33 7.48 -30.65
N ALA A 205 6.14 8.63 -29.97
CA ALA A 205 6.34 9.94 -30.56
C ALA A 205 7.81 10.13 -31.03
N GLY A 206 8.07 9.85 -32.31
CA GLY A 206 9.38 10.06 -32.94
C GLY A 206 10.46 9.02 -32.61
N THR A 207 10.11 7.94 -31.90
CA THR A 207 11.04 6.86 -31.57
C THR A 207 10.45 5.52 -31.94
N THR A 208 11.30 4.66 -32.52
CA THR A 208 10.96 3.27 -32.85
C THR A 208 11.88 2.35 -32.07
N VAL A 209 11.30 1.40 -31.33
CA VAL A 209 12.02 0.38 -30.56
C VAL A 209 11.78 -0.96 -31.19
N THR A 210 12.83 -1.67 -31.65
CA THR A 210 12.75 -2.92 -32.36
C THR A 210 13.46 -4.04 -31.61
N VAL A 211 12.76 -5.16 -31.42
CA VAL A 211 13.27 -6.33 -30.69
C VAL A 211 12.83 -7.64 -31.33
N LEU A 212 13.47 -8.77 -30.94
CA LEU A 212 13.09 -10.12 -31.39
C LEU A 212 12.54 -10.98 -30.23
N GLY A 213 12.78 -10.60 -28.96
CA GLY A 213 12.40 -11.33 -27.77
C GLY A 213 13.19 -10.78 -26.61
N THR A 214 12.63 -9.86 -25.87
CA THR A 214 13.36 -8.94 -25.00
C THR A 214 12.47 -8.44 -23.88
N THR A 215 13.06 -8.22 -22.71
CA THR A 215 12.39 -7.57 -21.58
C THR A 215 12.95 -6.15 -21.43
N PHE A 216 12.10 -5.15 -21.55
CA PHE A 216 12.51 -3.76 -21.52
C PHE A 216 11.36 -2.84 -21.09
N ASN A 217 11.71 -1.62 -20.68
CA ASN A 217 10.76 -0.54 -20.37
C ASN A 217 10.89 0.59 -21.40
N VAL A 218 9.77 1.14 -21.80
CA VAL A 218 9.69 2.36 -22.63
C VAL A 218 8.90 3.41 -21.89
N ASN A 219 9.51 4.55 -21.63
CA ASN A 219 8.84 5.70 -21.03
C ASN A 219 8.86 6.87 -22.01
N ALA A 220 7.68 7.19 -22.54
CA ALA A 220 7.41 8.29 -23.47
C ALA A 220 6.45 9.33 -22.84
N SER A 221 6.43 9.44 -21.50
CA SER A 221 5.56 10.38 -20.74
C SER A 221 6.23 11.75 -20.55
N ALA A 222 7.51 11.91 -20.86
CA ALA A 222 8.23 13.13 -20.58
C ALA A 222 7.61 14.34 -21.32
N PRO A 223 7.34 15.46 -20.63
CA PRO A 223 6.69 16.64 -21.23
C PRO A 223 7.50 17.29 -22.37
N ASP A 224 8.83 17.08 -22.36
CA ASP A 224 9.75 17.55 -23.39
C ASP A 224 9.79 16.63 -24.64
N GLY A 225 8.97 15.58 -24.65
CA GLY A 225 8.89 14.59 -25.72
C GLY A 225 10.06 13.61 -25.78
N ASN A 226 10.94 13.61 -24.78
CA ASN A 226 12.01 12.61 -24.68
C ASN A 226 11.42 11.22 -24.47
N VAL A 227 12.04 10.21 -25.09
CA VAL A 227 11.67 8.81 -24.85
C VAL A 227 12.87 8.08 -24.27
N ALA A 228 12.66 7.49 -23.09
CA ALA A 228 13.65 6.67 -22.40
C ALA A 228 13.34 5.19 -22.59
N THR A 229 14.27 4.42 -23.16
CA THR A 229 14.15 2.96 -23.32
C THR A 229 15.22 2.27 -22.48
N THR A 230 14.79 1.45 -21.51
CA THR A 230 15.68 0.74 -20.58
C THR A 230 15.64 -0.75 -20.84
N LEU A 231 16.80 -1.35 -21.07
CA LEU A 231 16.91 -2.79 -21.37
C LEU A 231 17.21 -3.60 -20.12
N VAL A 232 16.34 -4.58 -19.83
CA VAL A 232 16.50 -5.53 -18.71
C VAL A 232 17.18 -6.81 -19.21
N ASN A 233 16.67 -7.42 -20.30
CA ASN A 233 17.21 -8.65 -20.82
C ASN A 233 17.03 -8.72 -22.35
N GLY A 234 18.03 -9.25 -23.06
CA GLY A 234 18.01 -9.41 -24.52
C GLY A 234 18.79 -8.31 -25.25
N LYS A 235 18.23 -7.81 -26.35
CA LYS A 235 18.84 -6.78 -27.23
C LYS A 235 17.76 -5.89 -27.78
N VAL A 236 17.99 -4.59 -27.77
CA VAL A 236 17.07 -3.56 -28.28
C VAL A 236 17.78 -2.68 -29.29
N GLU A 237 17.16 -2.50 -30.45
CA GLU A 237 17.53 -1.48 -31.43
C GLU A 237 16.56 -0.28 -31.28
N ILE A 238 17.10 0.92 -31.13
CA ILE A 238 16.34 2.16 -30.97
C ILE A 238 16.67 3.07 -32.14
N GLY A 239 15.64 3.54 -32.84
CA GLY A 239 15.74 4.52 -33.91
C GLY A 239 14.90 5.77 -33.62
N ASN A 240 15.41 6.95 -33.97
CA ASN A 240 14.69 8.23 -33.84
C ASN A 240 14.39 8.87 -35.21
N GLY A 241 14.43 8.08 -36.27
CA GLY A 241 14.25 8.53 -37.65
C GLY A 241 15.49 9.18 -38.29
N LEU A 242 16.49 9.61 -37.49
CA LEU A 242 17.74 10.25 -37.94
C LEU A 242 18.94 9.35 -37.67
N SER A 243 18.92 8.58 -36.63
CA SER A 243 19.99 7.61 -36.28
C SER A 243 19.39 6.39 -35.59
N THR A 244 20.23 5.36 -35.46
CA THR A 244 19.87 4.10 -34.81
C THR A 244 20.99 3.68 -33.86
N THR A 245 20.64 3.14 -32.72
CA THR A 245 21.59 2.60 -31.75
C THR A 245 21.09 1.28 -31.17
N ILE A 246 22.01 0.46 -30.66
CA ILE A 246 21.71 -0.80 -30.01
C ILE A 246 22.19 -0.73 -28.58
N ILE A 247 21.36 -1.13 -27.64
CA ILE A 247 21.71 -1.18 -26.22
C ILE A 247 21.75 -2.62 -25.69
N ALA A 248 22.56 -2.78 -24.63
CA ALA A 248 22.76 -4.02 -23.88
C ALA A 248 22.03 -3.95 -22.52
N PRO A 249 21.79 -5.10 -21.87
CA PRO A 249 21.21 -5.14 -20.52
C PRO A 249 21.91 -4.20 -19.53
N GLY A 250 21.13 -3.49 -18.71
CA GLY A 250 21.62 -2.48 -17.78
C GLY A 250 21.87 -1.11 -18.41
N GLN A 251 21.50 -0.92 -19.69
CA GLN A 251 21.59 0.37 -20.36
C GLN A 251 20.22 0.99 -20.61
N GLN A 252 20.19 2.32 -20.60
CA GLN A 252 19.06 3.14 -21.01
C GLN A 252 19.49 4.03 -22.16
N ALA A 253 18.69 4.06 -23.23
CA ALA A 253 18.81 5.02 -24.31
C ALA A 253 17.76 6.11 -24.16
N ILE A 254 18.16 7.36 -24.38
CA ILE A 254 17.27 8.52 -24.39
C ILE A 254 17.32 9.15 -25.78
N THR A 255 16.17 9.24 -26.42
CA THR A 255 15.96 9.95 -27.68
C THR A 255 15.28 11.29 -27.40
N THR A 256 15.73 12.33 -28.08
CA THR A 256 15.17 13.67 -27.99
C THR A 256 14.60 14.06 -29.35
N PRO A 257 13.38 14.61 -29.45
CA PRO A 257 12.80 15.04 -30.70
C PRO A 257 13.70 16.01 -31.47
N GLY A 258 13.89 15.77 -32.77
CA GLY A 258 14.72 16.61 -33.64
C GLY A 258 16.23 16.50 -33.44
N ASN A 259 16.70 15.72 -32.46
CA ASN A 259 18.11 15.47 -32.22
C ASN A 259 18.53 14.13 -32.83
N SER A 260 19.59 14.14 -33.67
CA SER A 260 20.10 12.87 -34.21
C SER A 260 20.87 12.02 -33.20
N ARG A 261 21.37 12.63 -32.13
CA ARG A 261 22.14 11.92 -31.09
C ARG A 261 21.19 11.18 -30.15
N ILE A 262 21.40 9.87 -30.01
CA ILE A 262 20.78 9.03 -28.99
C ILE A 262 21.78 8.92 -27.82
N GLU A 263 21.38 9.37 -26.64
CA GLU A 263 22.20 9.25 -25.44
C GLU A 263 22.04 7.86 -24.83
N VAL A 264 23.16 7.19 -24.52
CA VAL A 264 23.15 5.87 -23.87
C VAL A 264 23.91 5.97 -22.55
N LYS A 265 23.26 5.54 -21.47
CA LYS A 265 23.85 5.50 -20.12
C LYS A 265 23.58 4.15 -19.43
N LYS A 266 24.44 3.81 -18.47
CA LYS A 266 24.18 2.68 -17.56
C LYS A 266 23.20 3.10 -16.46
N VAL A 267 22.27 2.24 -16.13
CA VAL A 267 21.27 2.47 -15.08
C VAL A 267 21.06 1.20 -14.25
N ASP A 268 20.61 1.38 -13.02
CA ASP A 268 20.05 0.26 -12.26
C ASP A 268 18.64 -0.04 -12.78
N THR A 269 18.52 -1.17 -13.48
CA THR A 269 17.24 -1.58 -14.06
C THR A 269 16.19 -1.88 -13.01
N HIS A 270 16.57 -2.28 -11.77
CA HIS A 270 15.62 -2.54 -10.69
C HIS A 270 14.89 -1.27 -10.26
N VAL A 271 15.61 -0.15 -10.25
CA VAL A 271 15.05 1.16 -9.91
C VAL A 271 14.16 1.69 -11.03
N VAL A 272 14.70 1.70 -12.26
CA VAL A 272 14.03 2.34 -13.41
C VAL A 272 12.78 1.55 -13.85
N THR A 273 12.72 0.25 -13.59
CA THR A 273 11.58 -0.61 -13.98
C THR A 273 10.72 -1.04 -12.79
N ALA A 274 10.86 -0.38 -11.63
CA ALA A 274 10.14 -0.73 -10.41
C ALA A 274 8.60 -0.72 -10.61
N CYS A 275 8.07 0.31 -11.26
CA CYS A 275 6.63 0.42 -11.57
C CYS A 275 6.12 -0.77 -12.41
N GLY A 276 6.87 -1.24 -13.41
CA GLY A 276 6.50 -2.40 -14.22
C GLY A 276 6.62 -3.75 -13.49
N ARG A 277 7.10 -3.76 -12.24
CA ARG A 277 7.28 -4.96 -11.41
C ARG A 277 6.43 -4.95 -10.14
N ASP A 278 5.45 -4.09 -10.04
CA ASP A 278 4.61 -3.93 -8.85
C ASP A 278 5.44 -3.59 -7.59
N MET A 279 6.55 -2.85 -7.76
CA MET A 279 7.45 -2.45 -6.68
C MET A 279 7.58 -0.94 -6.59
N PHE A 280 7.55 -0.41 -5.35
CA PHE A 280 7.91 0.97 -5.06
C PHE A 280 9.38 1.03 -4.62
N TYR A 281 10.15 1.87 -5.25
CA TYR A 281 11.54 2.12 -4.87
C TYR A 281 11.66 3.51 -4.23
N PHE A 282 12.17 3.55 -3.01
CA PHE A 282 12.41 4.80 -2.28
C PHE A 282 13.92 5.00 -2.14
N GLU A 283 14.45 6.02 -2.77
CA GLU A 283 15.87 6.37 -2.70
C GLU A 283 16.09 7.32 -1.52
N GLU A 284 16.61 6.82 -0.37
CA GLU A 284 17.11 7.54 0.83
C GLU A 284 16.46 8.91 1.17
N LYS A 285 15.29 9.22 0.62
CA LYS A 285 14.51 10.42 0.92
C LYS A 285 13.64 10.17 2.15
N PRO A 286 13.45 11.18 3.02
CA PRO A 286 12.47 11.06 4.11
C PRO A 286 11.09 10.73 3.53
N LEU A 287 10.42 9.74 4.09
CA LEU A 287 9.11 9.25 3.64
C LEU A 287 8.08 10.39 3.40
N LEU A 288 8.10 11.41 4.25
CA LEU A 288 7.24 12.61 4.14
C LEU A 288 7.51 13.44 2.86
N ALA A 289 8.74 13.47 2.37
CA ALA A 289 9.07 14.20 1.14
C ALA A 289 8.62 13.43 -0.11
N THR A 290 8.59 12.10 -0.04
CA THR A 290 8.19 11.22 -1.14
C THR A 290 6.66 11.16 -1.32
N LEU A 291 5.89 11.41 -0.25
CA LEU A 291 4.41 11.42 -0.28
C LEU A 291 3.82 12.75 -0.78
N GLN A 292 4.65 13.78 -1.04
CA GLN A 292 4.24 15.09 -1.52
C GLN A 292 4.51 15.32 -3.02
N GLU A 293 5.24 14.42 -3.68
CA GLU A 293 5.44 14.38 -5.14
C GLU A 293 4.38 13.46 -5.80
#